data_a7059a838446ceb142e7d8b1ce3512dc
#
_entry.id   a7059a838446ceb142e7d8b1ce3512dc
#
_cell.length_a   1.000
_cell.length_b   1.000
_cell.length_c   1.000
_cell.angle_alpha   90.00
_cell.angle_beta   90.00
_cell.angle_gamma   90.00
#
_symmetry.space_group_name_H-M   'P 1'
#
loop_
_entity.id
_entity.type
_entity.pdbx_description
1 polymer ?
#
loop_
_entity_poly.entity_id
_entity_poly.type
_entity_poly.pdbx_seq_one_letter_code
_entity_poly.pdbx_strand_id
1 'polypeptide(L)'
;MFFNSYLMTNQQKKNTVDSLYQKIVGISRNKVFYTKLKIPDTLDGRYDLLALFSIILIFSLSKSGKKGLEFSQVLFDKIFLDLDLSLREMGAGDAGVHIKIKNMIRSYMGRQKAYCESFEKDNFIELEKSLIRNIYRNVNNYNNEPNLLVKYCMHCIYKYKDKQIEYFISSNFNFPKIDNFFE
;
A
#
# COMPACT_ATOMS: atom_id res chain seq x y z
N MET A 1 -3.78 -16.40 24.32
CA MET A 1 -2.46 -16.93 23.96
C MET A 1 -1.63 -15.75 23.44
N PHE A 2 -0.79 -15.16 24.29
CA PHE A 2 0.06 -14.02 23.90
C PHE A 2 1.17 -14.55 23.02
N PHE A 3 1.08 -14.31 21.71
CA PHE A 3 2.18 -14.60 20.79
C PHE A 3 3.37 -13.72 21.18
N ASN A 4 4.39 -14.35 21.74
CA ASN A 4 5.62 -13.67 22.13
C ASN A 4 6.40 -13.30 20.85
N SER A 5 6.10 -12.13 20.30
CA SER A 5 6.68 -11.60 19.04
C SER A 5 8.21 -11.48 19.09
N TYR A 6 8.82 -11.65 20.27
CA TYR A 6 10.27 -11.59 20.48
C TYR A 6 11.03 -12.80 19.94
N LEU A 7 10.35 -13.91 19.61
CA LEU A 7 10.97 -15.18 19.24
C LEU A 7 10.51 -15.73 17.89
N MET A 8 10.06 -14.86 16.97
CA MET A 8 9.71 -15.33 15.61
C MET A 8 10.95 -15.84 14.88
N THR A 9 10.86 -17.06 14.34
CA THR A 9 11.87 -17.59 13.43
C THR A 9 11.88 -16.79 12.12
N ASN A 10 12.98 -16.84 11.37
CA ASN A 10 13.05 -16.19 10.04
C ASN A 10 11.94 -16.69 9.11
N GLN A 11 11.58 -17.99 9.18
CA GLN A 11 10.50 -18.54 8.37
C GLN A 11 9.11 -17.99 8.77
N GLN A 12 8.84 -17.85 10.07
CA GLN A 12 7.60 -17.25 10.56
C GLN A 12 7.47 -15.78 10.13
N LYS A 13 8.58 -15.02 10.20
CA LYS A 13 8.64 -13.64 9.73
C LYS A 13 8.31 -13.56 8.24
N LYS A 14 8.90 -14.42 7.41
CA LYS A 14 8.62 -14.50 5.97
C LYS A 14 7.15 -14.80 5.70
N ASN A 15 6.58 -15.83 6.33
CA ASN A 15 5.18 -16.19 6.17
C ASN A 15 4.23 -15.05 6.56
N THR A 16 4.57 -14.31 7.61
CA THR A 16 3.80 -13.14 8.05
C THR A 16 3.85 -12.01 7.01
N VAL A 17 5.03 -11.72 6.47
CA VAL A 17 5.19 -10.70 5.41
C VAL A 17 4.45 -11.11 4.13
N ASP A 18 4.51 -12.38 3.75
CA ASP A 18 3.73 -12.90 2.62
C ASP A 18 2.22 -12.72 2.85
N SER A 19 1.72 -12.98 4.07
CA SER A 19 0.32 -12.73 4.43
C SER A 19 -0.05 -11.25 4.33
N LEU A 20 0.79 -10.34 4.84
CA LEU A 20 0.57 -8.89 4.74
C LEU A 20 0.56 -8.43 3.28
N TYR A 21 1.49 -8.94 2.47
CA TYR A 21 1.53 -8.65 1.04
C TYR A 21 0.26 -9.10 0.32
N GLN A 22 -0.23 -10.31 0.60
CA GLN A 22 -1.49 -10.80 0.02
C GLN A 22 -2.69 -9.92 0.39
N LYS A 23 -2.71 -9.33 1.58
CA LYS A 23 -3.76 -8.38 1.98
C LYS A 23 -3.67 -7.06 1.21
N ILE A 24 -2.46 -6.57 0.93
CA ILE A 24 -2.26 -5.40 0.06
C ILE A 24 -2.74 -5.71 -1.36
N VAL A 25 -2.35 -6.85 -1.92
CA VAL A 25 -2.80 -7.29 -3.24
C VAL A 25 -4.32 -7.43 -3.29
N GLY A 26 -4.92 -8.05 -2.26
CA GLY A 26 -6.37 -8.24 -2.16
C GLY A 26 -7.13 -6.92 -2.15
N ILE A 27 -6.73 -5.96 -1.31
CA ILE A 27 -7.41 -4.65 -1.28
C ILE A 27 -7.19 -3.87 -2.58
N SER A 28 -5.99 -3.85 -3.14
CA SER A 28 -5.69 -3.13 -4.38
C SER A 28 -6.47 -3.65 -5.60
N ARG A 29 -6.94 -4.91 -5.55
CA ARG A 29 -7.77 -5.53 -6.60
C ARG A 29 -9.27 -5.41 -6.36
N ASN A 30 -9.71 -4.73 -5.29
CA ASN A 30 -11.14 -4.57 -5.03
C ASN A 30 -11.79 -3.75 -6.16
N LYS A 31 -12.83 -4.32 -6.75
CA LYS A 31 -13.55 -3.75 -7.91
C LYS A 31 -14.08 -2.34 -7.68
N VAL A 32 -14.41 -1.99 -6.43
CA VAL A 32 -14.93 -0.67 -6.06
C VAL A 32 -13.99 0.46 -6.46
N PHE A 33 -12.67 0.26 -6.37
CA PHE A 33 -11.70 1.29 -6.79
C PHE A 33 -11.78 1.61 -8.28
N TYR A 34 -12.07 0.62 -9.10
CA TYR A 34 -12.14 0.76 -10.56
C TYR A 34 -13.53 1.21 -11.01
N THR A 35 -14.59 0.67 -10.42
CA THR A 35 -15.97 0.93 -10.87
C THR A 35 -16.58 2.18 -10.26
N LYS A 36 -16.41 2.40 -8.93
CA LYS A 36 -17.00 3.56 -8.23
C LYS A 36 -16.03 4.73 -8.11
N LEU A 37 -14.74 4.45 -7.87
CA LEU A 37 -13.71 5.49 -7.76
C LEU A 37 -13.03 5.83 -9.09
N LYS A 38 -13.44 5.20 -10.20
CA LYS A 38 -12.98 5.49 -11.57
C LYS A 38 -11.45 5.41 -11.77
N ILE A 39 -10.76 4.66 -10.91
CA ILE A 39 -9.33 4.44 -11.10
C ILE A 39 -9.16 3.55 -12.34
N PRO A 40 -8.28 3.90 -13.29
CA PRO A 40 -8.11 3.09 -14.51
C PRO A 40 -7.68 1.66 -14.22
N ASP A 41 -8.41 0.67 -14.74
CA ASP A 41 -8.03 -0.75 -14.63
C ASP A 41 -6.96 -1.11 -15.66
N THR A 42 -5.79 -0.51 -15.49
CA THR A 42 -4.58 -0.70 -16.29
C THR A 42 -3.45 -1.22 -15.40
N LEU A 43 -2.33 -1.67 -15.98
CA LEU A 43 -1.15 -2.05 -15.21
C LEU A 43 -0.68 -0.91 -14.30
N ASP A 44 -0.68 0.32 -14.81
CA ASP A 44 -0.29 1.50 -14.04
C ASP A 44 -1.26 1.79 -12.90
N GLY A 45 -2.58 1.76 -13.14
CA GLY A 45 -3.59 1.99 -12.12
C GLY A 45 -3.57 0.90 -11.03
N ARG A 46 -3.36 -0.34 -11.41
CA ARG A 46 -3.17 -1.47 -10.47
C ARG A 46 -1.90 -1.29 -9.63
N TYR A 47 -0.80 -0.87 -10.25
CA TYR A 47 0.43 -0.55 -9.53
C TYR A 47 0.24 0.64 -8.58
N ASP A 48 -0.45 1.69 -9.02
CA ASP A 48 -0.70 2.88 -8.20
C ASP A 48 -1.50 2.55 -6.93
N LEU A 49 -2.50 1.68 -7.02
CA LEU A 49 -3.25 1.19 -5.85
C LEU A 49 -2.39 0.26 -4.96
N LEU A 50 -1.60 -0.63 -5.56
CA LEU A 50 -0.66 -1.47 -4.81
C LEU A 50 0.33 -0.61 -4.03
N ALA A 51 0.89 0.42 -4.66
CA ALA A 51 1.80 1.38 -4.02
C ALA A 51 1.11 2.15 -2.89
N LEU A 52 -0.12 2.64 -3.11
CA LEU A 52 -0.89 3.36 -2.10
C LEU A 52 -1.10 2.52 -0.84
N PHE A 53 -1.63 1.30 -0.98
CA PHE A 53 -1.93 0.44 0.17
C PHE A 53 -0.68 -0.10 0.85
N SER A 54 0.40 -0.32 0.10
CA SER A 54 1.68 -0.66 0.69
C SER A 54 2.26 0.49 1.51
N ILE A 55 2.15 1.74 1.03
CA ILE A 55 2.60 2.92 1.76
C ILE A 55 1.80 3.10 3.04
N ILE A 56 0.46 2.96 3.01
CA ILE A 56 -0.39 3.03 4.20
C ILE A 56 0.05 1.99 5.25
N LEU A 57 0.25 0.74 4.83
CA LEU A 57 0.64 -0.32 5.76
C LEU A 57 2.07 -0.14 6.29
N ILE A 58 3.04 0.18 5.42
CA ILE A 58 4.43 0.43 5.80
C ILE A 58 4.53 1.62 6.75
N PHE A 59 3.82 2.71 6.49
CA PHE A 59 3.73 3.86 7.39
C PHE A 59 3.21 3.44 8.77
N SER A 60 2.10 2.71 8.81
CA SER A 60 1.49 2.26 10.07
C SER A 60 2.38 1.29 10.85
N LEU A 61 3.03 0.34 10.16
CA LEU A 61 4.01 -0.56 10.75
C LEU A 61 5.20 0.21 11.33
N SER A 62 5.72 1.21 10.60
CA SER A 62 6.89 1.98 11.05
C SER A 62 6.65 2.74 12.37
N LYS A 63 5.38 3.06 12.67
CA LYS A 63 4.98 3.71 13.95
C LYS A 63 4.83 2.71 15.10
N SER A 64 4.85 1.40 14.84
CA SER A 64 4.70 0.36 15.88
C SER A 64 6.05 -0.14 16.46
N GLY A 65 7.06 0.73 16.49
CA GLY A 65 8.36 0.50 17.13
C GLY A 65 9.38 -0.24 16.25
N LYS A 66 10.51 -0.66 16.85
CA LYS A 66 11.65 -1.25 16.12
C LYS A 66 11.26 -2.45 15.25
N LYS A 67 10.43 -3.34 15.78
CA LYS A 67 9.95 -4.51 15.01
C LYS A 67 9.10 -4.10 13.82
N GLY A 68 8.22 -3.11 14.00
CA GLY A 68 7.43 -2.56 12.91
C GLY A 68 8.30 -2.01 11.78
N LEU A 69 9.40 -1.33 12.11
CA LEU A 69 10.39 -0.88 11.12
C LEU A 69 11.04 -2.06 10.37
N GLU A 70 11.40 -3.13 11.08
CA GLU A 70 11.95 -4.33 10.44
C GLU A 70 10.94 -4.99 9.48
N PHE A 71 9.67 -5.14 9.90
CA PHE A 71 8.61 -5.67 9.04
C PHE A 71 8.34 -4.76 7.84
N SER A 72 8.39 -3.45 8.03
CA SER A 72 8.25 -2.46 6.94
C SER A 72 9.30 -2.65 5.86
N GLN A 73 10.56 -2.85 6.25
CA GLN A 73 11.64 -3.08 5.29
C GLN A 73 11.47 -4.40 4.53
N VAL A 74 11.22 -5.49 5.25
CA VAL A 74 11.04 -6.81 4.61
C VAL A 74 9.81 -6.83 3.69
N LEU A 75 8.74 -6.12 4.06
CA LEU A 75 7.55 -5.97 3.22
C LEU A 75 7.83 -5.16 1.95
N PHE A 76 8.59 -4.08 2.08
CA PHE A 76 9.04 -3.29 0.92
C PHE A 76 9.87 -4.15 -0.05
N ASP A 77 10.84 -4.89 0.46
CA ASP A 77 11.69 -5.78 -0.35
C ASP A 77 10.85 -6.86 -1.06
N LYS A 78 9.87 -7.45 -0.35
CA LYS A 78 8.94 -8.43 -0.91
C LYS A 78 8.11 -7.87 -2.07
N ILE A 79 7.58 -6.66 -1.92
CA ILE A 79 6.78 -5.99 -2.96
C ILE A 79 7.59 -5.85 -4.26
N PHE A 80 8.82 -5.34 -4.16
CA PHE A 80 9.63 -5.09 -5.35
C PHE A 80 10.24 -6.37 -5.94
N LEU A 81 10.49 -7.39 -5.12
CA LEU A 81 10.85 -8.72 -5.61
C LEU A 81 9.70 -9.33 -6.44
N ASP A 82 8.47 -9.25 -5.96
CA ASP A 82 7.31 -9.80 -6.64
C ASP A 82 6.99 -9.05 -7.94
N LEU A 83 7.16 -7.73 -7.96
CA LEU A 83 7.04 -6.91 -9.16
C LEU A 83 8.12 -7.26 -10.21
N ASP A 84 9.36 -7.51 -9.78
CA ASP A 84 10.45 -7.96 -10.68
C ASP A 84 10.09 -9.30 -11.33
N LEU A 85 9.66 -10.28 -10.53
CA LEU A 85 9.23 -11.58 -11.02
C LEU A 85 8.06 -11.46 -12.00
N SER A 86 7.05 -10.67 -11.67
CA SER A 86 5.88 -10.44 -12.53
C SER A 86 6.26 -9.80 -13.87
N LEU A 87 7.18 -8.85 -13.90
CA LEU A 87 7.67 -8.25 -15.14
C LEU A 87 8.42 -9.25 -16.01
N ARG A 88 9.20 -10.15 -15.41
CA ARG A 88 9.89 -11.25 -16.12
C ARG A 88 8.90 -12.24 -16.72
N GLU A 89 7.89 -12.64 -15.96
CA GLU A 89 6.82 -13.54 -16.44
C GLU A 89 6.03 -12.94 -17.61
N MET A 90 5.89 -11.60 -17.65
CA MET A 90 5.28 -10.90 -18.79
C MET A 90 6.21 -10.77 -20.00
N GLY A 91 7.40 -11.39 -19.98
CA GLY A 91 8.32 -11.43 -21.12
C GLY A 91 9.25 -10.24 -21.27
N ALA A 92 9.38 -9.41 -20.24
CA ALA A 92 10.36 -8.32 -20.26
C ALA A 92 11.79 -8.90 -20.13
N GLY A 93 12.68 -8.55 -21.04
CA GLY A 93 14.09 -8.95 -20.97
C GLY A 93 14.82 -8.36 -19.75
N ASP A 94 15.85 -9.04 -19.26
CA ASP A 94 16.57 -8.69 -18.01
C ASP A 94 16.97 -7.22 -17.88
N ALA A 95 17.57 -6.64 -18.90
CA ALA A 95 17.94 -5.22 -18.90
C ALA A 95 16.73 -4.29 -18.77
N GLY A 96 15.63 -4.64 -19.46
CA GLY A 96 14.38 -3.88 -19.41
C GLY A 96 13.70 -3.95 -18.03
N VAL A 97 13.69 -5.14 -17.40
CA VAL A 97 13.15 -5.33 -16.05
C VAL A 97 13.91 -4.46 -15.03
N HIS A 98 15.24 -4.52 -15.05
CA HIS A 98 16.06 -3.74 -14.12
C HIS A 98 15.77 -2.23 -14.20
N ILE A 99 15.67 -1.68 -15.41
CA ILE A 99 15.35 -0.26 -15.60
C ILE A 99 13.94 0.07 -15.12
N LYS A 100 12.95 -0.78 -15.42
CA LYS A 100 11.56 -0.59 -14.97
C LYS A 100 11.46 -0.62 -13.45
N ILE A 101 12.05 -1.62 -12.78
CA ILE A 101 12.03 -1.74 -11.32
C ILE A 101 12.70 -0.52 -10.67
N LYS A 102 13.86 -0.08 -11.18
CA LYS A 102 14.52 1.14 -10.68
C LYS A 102 13.61 2.37 -10.77
N ASN A 103 12.90 2.54 -11.88
CA ASN A 103 11.95 3.64 -12.06
C ASN A 103 10.71 3.51 -11.16
N MET A 104 10.20 2.29 -10.96
CA MET A 104 9.09 2.01 -10.04
C MET A 104 9.49 2.33 -8.59
N ILE A 105 10.67 1.91 -8.14
CA ILE A 105 11.19 2.26 -6.81
C ILE A 105 11.30 3.78 -6.65
N ARG A 106 11.88 4.49 -7.63
CA ARG A 106 12.00 5.96 -7.57
C ARG A 106 10.63 6.63 -7.46
N SER A 107 9.66 6.20 -8.27
CA SER A 107 8.30 6.74 -8.24
C SER A 107 7.58 6.40 -6.93
N TYR A 108 7.81 5.21 -6.39
CA TYR A 108 7.29 4.79 -5.08
C TYR A 108 7.81 5.69 -3.95
N MET A 109 9.13 5.94 -3.91
CA MET A 109 9.74 6.78 -2.87
C MET A 109 9.20 8.22 -2.91
N GLY A 110 8.94 8.77 -4.10
CA GLY A 110 8.31 10.08 -4.23
C GLY A 110 6.89 10.11 -3.69
N ARG A 111 6.08 9.07 -3.99
CA ARG A 111 4.72 8.90 -3.45
C ARG A 111 4.76 8.72 -1.93
N GLN A 112 5.63 7.84 -1.44
CA GLN A 112 5.78 7.56 -0.01
C GLN A 112 6.06 8.84 0.77
N LYS A 113 7.01 9.66 0.32
CA LYS A 113 7.32 10.95 0.95
C LYS A 113 6.07 11.82 1.03
N ALA A 114 5.39 12.07 -0.09
CA ALA A 114 4.24 12.97 -0.15
C ALA A 114 3.05 12.47 0.67
N TYR A 115 2.76 11.16 0.61
CA TYR A 115 1.63 10.58 1.35
C TYR A 115 1.91 10.53 2.85
N CYS A 116 3.12 10.11 3.26
CA CYS A 116 3.49 10.07 4.69
C CYS A 116 3.49 11.46 5.32
N GLU A 117 4.00 12.49 4.64
CA GLU A 117 3.92 13.88 5.11
C GLU A 117 2.46 14.33 5.31
N SER A 118 1.56 13.93 4.41
CA SER A 118 0.13 14.23 4.52
C SER A 118 -0.53 13.46 5.66
N PHE A 119 -0.17 12.19 5.88
CA PHE A 119 -0.68 11.38 6.98
C PHE A 119 -0.24 11.92 8.35
N GLU A 120 1.03 12.35 8.47
CA GLU A 120 1.57 12.89 9.73
C GLU A 120 0.93 14.22 10.13
N LYS A 121 0.57 15.03 9.13
CA LYS A 121 0.01 16.38 9.34
C LYS A 121 -1.52 16.43 9.27
N ASP A 122 -2.18 15.27 9.10
CA ASP A 122 -3.62 15.19 8.83
C ASP A 122 -4.06 16.12 7.68
N ASN A 123 -3.21 16.24 6.65
CA ASN A 123 -3.41 17.17 5.55
C ASN A 123 -4.17 16.52 4.38
N PHE A 124 -5.49 16.55 4.44
CA PHE A 124 -6.38 15.99 3.43
C PHE A 124 -6.20 16.64 2.05
N ILE A 125 -5.97 17.96 2.02
CA ILE A 125 -5.83 18.72 0.76
C ILE A 125 -4.56 18.31 0.00
N GLU A 126 -3.42 18.22 0.68
CA GLU A 126 -2.18 17.82 0.03
C GLU A 126 -2.18 16.32 -0.33
N LEU A 127 -2.85 15.49 0.45
CA LEU A 127 -3.07 14.09 0.09
C LEU A 127 -3.89 13.99 -1.19
N GLU A 128 -5.00 14.74 -1.29
CA GLU A 128 -5.86 14.75 -2.48
C GLU A 128 -5.10 15.18 -3.73
N LYS A 129 -4.36 16.29 -3.67
CA LYS A 129 -3.51 16.76 -4.78
C LYS A 129 -2.49 15.68 -5.20
N SER A 130 -1.91 14.99 -4.22
CA SER A 130 -0.93 13.93 -4.48
C SER A 130 -1.58 12.69 -5.11
N LEU A 131 -2.78 12.31 -4.68
CA LEU A 131 -3.55 11.20 -5.27
C LEU A 131 -4.00 11.54 -6.70
N ILE A 132 -4.49 12.76 -6.93
CA ILE A 132 -4.86 13.24 -8.27
C ILE A 132 -3.65 13.13 -9.22
N ARG A 133 -2.52 13.67 -8.82
CA ARG A 133 -1.29 13.65 -9.64
C ARG A 133 -0.79 12.23 -9.95
N ASN A 134 -0.96 11.29 -9.05
CA ASN A 134 -0.39 9.94 -9.19
C ASN A 134 -1.39 8.91 -9.72
N ILE A 135 -2.61 8.89 -9.21
CA ILE A 135 -3.63 7.86 -9.49
C ILE A 135 -4.60 8.31 -10.58
N TYR A 136 -4.99 9.60 -10.54
CA TYR A 136 -5.96 10.15 -11.49
C TYR A 136 -5.31 10.94 -12.64
N ARG A 137 -3.99 10.86 -12.82
CA ARG A 137 -3.23 11.64 -13.82
C ARG A 137 -3.76 11.56 -15.26
N ASN A 138 -4.41 10.45 -15.61
CA ASN A 138 -4.96 10.20 -16.94
C ASN A 138 -6.50 10.10 -16.92
N VAL A 139 -7.16 10.57 -15.87
CA VAL A 139 -8.62 10.56 -15.75
C VAL A 139 -9.14 11.96 -15.99
N ASN A 140 -9.85 12.15 -17.12
CA ASN A 140 -10.34 13.47 -17.51
C ASN A 140 -11.62 13.90 -16.77
N ASN A 141 -12.40 12.92 -16.27
CA ASN A 141 -13.73 13.15 -15.67
C ASN A 141 -13.84 12.47 -14.32
N TYR A 142 -13.36 13.12 -13.28
CA TYR A 142 -13.67 12.78 -11.90
C TYR A 142 -14.35 13.98 -11.20
N ASN A 143 -15.17 13.70 -10.21
CA ASN A 143 -15.84 14.71 -9.38
C ASN A 143 -15.33 14.59 -7.93
N ASN A 144 -16.00 13.76 -7.14
CA ASN A 144 -15.69 13.56 -5.73
C ASN A 144 -14.84 12.31 -5.45
N GLU A 145 -14.49 11.52 -6.47
CA GLU A 145 -13.81 10.25 -6.32
C GLU A 145 -12.44 10.38 -5.63
N PRO A 146 -11.58 11.38 -5.96
CA PRO A 146 -10.32 11.57 -5.23
C PRO A 146 -10.54 11.88 -3.75
N ASN A 147 -11.54 12.69 -3.40
CA ASN A 147 -11.87 13.02 -2.01
C ASN A 147 -12.36 11.79 -1.23
N LEU A 148 -13.17 10.92 -1.84
CA LEU A 148 -13.59 9.65 -1.24
C LEU A 148 -12.39 8.73 -0.99
N LEU A 149 -11.44 8.67 -1.93
CA LEU A 149 -10.20 7.91 -1.74
C LEU A 149 -9.37 8.47 -0.60
N VAL A 150 -9.24 9.80 -0.48
CA VAL A 150 -8.58 10.46 0.65
C VAL A 150 -9.23 10.08 1.97
N LYS A 151 -10.56 10.18 2.07
CA LYS A 151 -11.31 9.79 3.28
C LYS A 151 -11.03 8.34 3.67
N TYR A 152 -11.02 7.44 2.70
CA TYR A 152 -10.71 6.04 2.95
C TYR A 152 -9.26 5.83 3.43
N CYS A 153 -8.29 6.49 2.80
CA CYS A 153 -6.89 6.44 3.22
C CYS A 153 -6.72 6.93 4.66
N MET A 154 -7.29 8.09 4.98
CA MET A 154 -7.21 8.67 6.32
C MET A 154 -7.94 7.80 7.36
N HIS A 155 -9.07 7.19 7.00
CA HIS A 155 -9.73 6.21 7.86
C HIS A 155 -8.82 5.01 8.17
N CYS A 156 -8.09 4.48 7.17
CA CYS A 156 -7.10 3.43 7.43
C CYS A 156 -6.03 3.90 8.42
N ILE A 157 -5.47 5.10 8.21
CA ILE A 157 -4.44 5.68 9.07
C ILE A 157 -4.95 5.84 10.51
N TYR A 158 -6.14 6.40 10.71
CA TYR A 158 -6.73 6.58 12.05
C TYR A 158 -7.02 5.24 12.73
N LYS A 159 -7.53 4.26 11.98
CA LYS A 159 -7.77 2.90 12.49
C LYS A 159 -6.48 2.22 12.96
N TYR A 160 -5.36 2.50 12.31
CA TYR A 160 -4.07 1.88 12.59
C TYR A 160 -3.21 2.71 13.55
N LYS A 161 -3.56 3.97 13.79
CA LYS A 161 -2.92 4.82 14.78
C LYS A 161 -2.89 4.09 16.13
N ASP A 162 -1.78 4.14 16.81
CA ASP A 162 -1.56 3.52 18.12
C ASP A 162 -1.64 1.98 18.17
N LYS A 163 -1.75 1.31 17.00
CA LYS A 163 -1.71 -0.16 16.97
C LYS A 163 -0.29 -0.67 17.10
N GLN A 164 -0.12 -1.65 18.00
CA GLN A 164 1.15 -2.35 18.16
C GLN A 164 1.35 -3.38 17.04
N ILE A 165 2.59 -3.84 16.88
CA ILE A 165 2.96 -4.79 15.82
C ILE A 165 2.10 -6.06 15.81
N GLU A 166 1.69 -6.54 16.97
CA GLU A 166 0.86 -7.74 17.17
C GLU A 166 -0.48 -7.64 16.44
N TYR A 167 -1.03 -6.42 16.33
CA TYR A 167 -2.26 -6.18 15.56
C TYR A 167 -2.06 -6.50 14.07
N PHE A 168 -0.95 -6.02 13.49
CA PHE A 168 -0.68 -6.18 12.06
C PHE A 168 -0.29 -7.62 11.69
N ILE A 169 0.48 -8.30 12.54
CA ILE A 169 0.93 -9.67 12.29
C ILE A 169 -0.11 -10.73 12.66
N SER A 170 -1.25 -10.33 13.23
CA SER A 170 -2.35 -11.25 13.52
C SER A 170 -3.06 -11.71 12.24
N SER A 171 -3.61 -12.92 12.26
CA SER A 171 -4.45 -13.43 11.18
C SER A 171 -5.70 -12.56 10.92
N ASN A 172 -6.14 -11.81 11.93
CA ASN A 172 -7.33 -10.97 11.88
C ASN A 172 -7.07 -9.57 11.28
N PHE A 173 -5.80 -9.20 11.02
CA PHE A 173 -5.53 -7.95 10.35
C PHE A 173 -6.16 -7.94 8.96
N ASN A 174 -6.94 -6.90 8.66
CA ASN A 174 -7.49 -6.62 7.33
C ASN A 174 -7.67 -5.12 7.15
N PHE A 175 -7.59 -4.68 5.91
CA PHE A 175 -8.01 -3.33 5.55
C PHE A 175 -9.51 -3.15 5.82
N PRO A 176 -9.98 -1.94 6.18
CA PRO A 176 -11.41 -1.62 6.27
C PRO A 176 -12.13 -1.95 4.96
N LYS A 177 -13.39 -2.36 5.05
CA LYS A 177 -14.20 -2.57 3.84
C LYS A 177 -14.47 -1.22 3.20
N ILE A 178 -14.06 -1.07 1.93
CA ILE A 178 -14.26 0.17 1.16
C ILE A 178 -15.73 0.42 0.86
N ASP A 179 -16.53 -0.64 0.75
CA ASP A 179 -17.96 -0.54 0.44
C ASP A 179 -18.72 0.35 1.43
N ASN A 180 -18.36 0.33 2.71
CA ASN A 180 -18.97 1.15 3.76
C ASN A 180 -18.79 2.67 3.58
N PHE A 181 -17.99 3.10 2.59
CA PHE A 181 -17.79 4.53 2.26
C PHE A 181 -18.72 5.04 1.17
N PHE A 182 -19.58 4.17 0.65
CA PHE A 182 -20.53 4.49 -0.43
C PHE A 182 -21.99 4.34 -0.01
N GLU A 183 -22.21 3.97 1.24
CA GLU A 183 -23.52 3.97 1.91
C GLU A 183 -23.77 5.32 2.61
#